data_5c82cda402c1decd60bb88566a4b8b4f
#
_entry.id   5c82cda402c1decd60bb88566a4b8b4f
#
_cell.length_a   1.000
_cell.length_b   1.000
_cell.length_c   1.000
_cell.angle_alpha   90.00
_cell.angle_beta   90.00
_cell.angle_gamma   90.00
#
_symmetry.space_group_name_H-M   'P 1'
#
loop_
_entity.id
_entity.type
_entity.pdbx_description
1 polymer ?
#
loop_
_entity_poly.entity_id
_entity_poly.type
_entity_poly.pdbx_seq_one_letter_code
_entity_poly.pdbx_strand_id
1 'polypeptide(L)'
;MNDIASTAAEEATLSDFRGGRPANPEFQLRGINHLALVCRDMARTVEFYQDVLGMPLVKTLELPSGMGQHFFFDIGNGDCLAFFWFPNAPEPVEGVVTAAALPGDGDITTAIGSMNHVAFDVAPEHFDEYRQKLIDKGIRVSPVMNHDDSETTVSEHLHPGVFVRSMYFRDPDGTLLELAAWTRNLGAADVSHGPATATGERVALS
;
A
#
# COMPACT_ATOMS: atom_id res chain seq x y z
N MET A 1 -6.34 -46.34 -8.47
CA MET A 1 -5.84 -45.38 -9.46
C MET A 1 -6.93 -44.33 -9.64
N ASN A 2 -6.90 -43.30 -8.85
CA ASN A 2 -7.78 -42.13 -9.03
C ASN A 2 -6.96 -40.89 -8.75
N ASP A 3 -6.79 -40.17 -9.79
CA ASP A 3 -6.65 -38.75 -10.04
C ASP A 3 -6.12 -37.83 -8.91
N ILE A 4 -4.84 -37.55 -9.04
CA ILE A 4 -4.18 -36.33 -8.54
C ILE A 4 -4.01 -35.40 -9.75
N ALA A 5 -5.07 -34.76 -10.21
CA ALA A 5 -5.01 -33.81 -11.33
C ALA A 5 -5.93 -32.59 -11.14
N SER A 6 -6.19 -32.15 -9.88
CA SER A 6 -7.11 -31.03 -9.64
C SER A 6 -6.56 -29.91 -8.77
N THR A 7 -5.26 -29.87 -8.44
CA THR A 7 -4.71 -28.83 -7.56
C THR A 7 -3.74 -27.84 -8.24
N ALA A 8 -3.43 -28.04 -9.52
CA ALA A 8 -2.50 -27.15 -10.24
C ALA A 8 -3.17 -25.99 -11.00
N ALA A 9 -4.49 -25.98 -11.10
CA ALA A 9 -5.23 -24.97 -11.89
C ALA A 9 -5.75 -23.79 -11.05
N GLU A 10 -5.81 -23.90 -9.72
CA GLU A 10 -6.29 -22.84 -8.83
C GLU A 10 -5.16 -21.92 -8.31
N GLU A 11 -3.91 -22.34 -8.35
CA GLU A 11 -2.76 -21.49 -7.96
C GLU A 11 -2.28 -20.53 -9.07
N ALA A 12 -2.77 -20.66 -10.29
CA ALA A 12 -2.33 -19.86 -11.45
C ALA A 12 -2.97 -18.47 -11.54
N THR A 13 -4.00 -18.12 -10.74
CA THR A 13 -4.77 -16.87 -10.91
C THR A 13 -4.25 -15.68 -10.13
N LEU A 14 -3.36 -15.86 -9.17
CA LEU A 14 -2.82 -14.77 -8.33
C LEU A 14 -1.47 -14.20 -8.80
N SER A 15 -0.83 -14.80 -9.81
CA SER A 15 0.51 -14.37 -10.27
C SER A 15 0.52 -13.50 -11.53
N ASP A 16 -0.62 -13.31 -12.22
CA ASP A 16 -0.60 -12.89 -13.62
C ASP A 16 -0.39 -11.39 -13.88
N PHE A 17 -0.70 -10.50 -12.92
CA PHE A 17 -0.48 -9.06 -13.12
C PHE A 17 0.97 -8.59 -12.87
N ARG A 18 1.87 -9.49 -12.50
CA ARG A 18 3.31 -9.22 -12.35
C ARG A 18 4.14 -9.65 -13.56
N GLY A 19 3.52 -10.34 -14.53
CA GLY A 19 4.18 -10.80 -15.75
C GLY A 19 4.56 -9.64 -16.68
N GLY A 20 5.73 -9.72 -17.31
CA GLY A 20 6.18 -8.75 -18.31
C GLY A 20 6.97 -7.54 -17.79
N ARG A 21 7.15 -7.40 -16.48
CA ARG A 21 8.04 -6.36 -15.92
C ARG A 21 9.50 -6.72 -16.16
N PRO A 22 10.37 -5.74 -16.52
CA PRO A 22 11.80 -5.99 -16.68
C PRO A 22 12.41 -6.50 -15.36
N ALA A 23 13.27 -7.51 -15.44
CA ALA A 23 14.03 -7.96 -14.29
C ALA A 23 15.10 -6.93 -13.91
N ASN A 24 15.36 -6.78 -12.60
CA ASN A 24 16.51 -6.01 -12.15
C ASN A 24 17.78 -6.83 -12.42
N PRO A 25 18.70 -6.37 -13.32
CA PRO A 25 19.92 -7.11 -13.65
C PRO A 25 21.01 -7.00 -12.60
N GLU A 26 20.96 -6.00 -11.72
CA GLU A 26 22.00 -5.70 -10.73
C GLU A 26 21.76 -6.46 -9.41
N PHE A 27 20.53 -6.37 -8.89
CA PHE A 27 20.15 -6.94 -7.60
C PHE A 27 18.87 -7.75 -7.74
N GLN A 28 18.90 -9.00 -7.31
CA GLN A 28 17.72 -9.87 -7.29
C GLN A 28 16.83 -9.54 -6.08
N LEU A 29 16.24 -8.34 -6.07
CA LEU A 29 15.30 -7.95 -5.04
C LEU A 29 14.01 -8.77 -5.17
N ARG A 30 13.48 -9.25 -4.03
CA ARG A 30 12.29 -10.11 -3.99
C ARG A 30 11.03 -9.40 -3.49
N GLY A 31 11.15 -8.15 -3.07
CA GLY A 31 10.05 -7.35 -2.52
C GLY A 31 10.53 -6.48 -1.37
N ILE A 32 9.62 -6.01 -0.54
CA ILE A 32 9.92 -5.28 0.69
C ILE A 32 9.94 -6.31 1.81
N ASN A 33 11.08 -6.46 2.52
CA ASN A 33 11.16 -7.35 3.68
C ASN A 33 10.27 -6.81 4.82
N HIS A 34 10.45 -5.54 5.18
CA HIS A 34 9.55 -4.82 6.08
C HIS A 34 9.64 -3.31 5.84
N LEU A 35 8.53 -2.62 6.07
CA LEU A 35 8.43 -1.16 6.13
C LEU A 35 8.21 -0.75 7.59
N ALA A 36 9.09 0.11 8.12
CA ALA A 36 9.02 0.55 9.50
C ALA A 36 8.44 1.97 9.62
N LEU A 37 7.46 2.12 10.48
CA LEU A 37 6.77 3.35 10.82
C LEU A 37 6.95 3.65 12.31
N VAL A 38 6.54 4.83 12.74
CA VAL A 38 6.50 5.19 14.17
C VAL A 38 5.05 5.43 14.56
N CYS A 39 4.60 4.77 15.64
CA CYS A 39 3.26 4.96 16.18
C CYS A 39 3.30 5.73 17.52
N ARG A 40 2.19 6.38 17.82
CA ARG A 40 1.98 7.08 19.10
C ARG A 40 1.72 6.11 20.26
N ASP A 41 0.94 5.06 19.98
CA ASP A 41 0.42 4.12 20.96
C ASP A 41 0.43 2.71 20.37
N MET A 42 1.36 1.87 20.84
CA MET A 42 1.52 0.52 20.31
C MET A 42 0.28 -0.37 20.55
N ALA A 43 -0.42 -0.18 21.66
CA ALA A 43 -1.62 -0.98 21.95
C ALA A 43 -2.74 -0.68 20.94
N ARG A 44 -2.99 0.59 20.62
CA ARG A 44 -3.94 1.01 19.57
C ARG A 44 -3.49 0.57 18.17
N THR A 45 -2.20 0.58 17.92
CA THR A 45 -1.64 0.08 16.66
C THR A 45 -1.90 -1.41 16.51
N VAL A 46 -1.67 -2.20 17.58
CA VAL A 46 -1.98 -3.65 17.57
C VAL A 46 -3.47 -3.88 17.35
N GLU A 47 -4.35 -3.20 18.09
CA GLU A 47 -5.80 -3.30 17.91
C GLU A 47 -6.20 -3.02 16.45
N PHE A 48 -5.66 -1.96 15.85
CA PHE A 48 -6.01 -1.60 14.47
C PHE A 48 -5.50 -2.62 13.44
N TYR A 49 -4.21 -2.92 13.46
CA TYR A 49 -3.62 -3.78 12.43
C TYR A 49 -4.00 -5.25 12.60
N GLN A 50 -4.07 -5.76 13.82
CA GLN A 50 -4.45 -7.14 14.09
C GLN A 50 -5.98 -7.33 14.09
N ASP A 51 -6.74 -6.54 14.86
CA ASP A 51 -8.15 -6.82 15.09
C ASP A 51 -9.05 -6.19 14.02
N VAL A 52 -8.69 -5.01 13.47
CA VAL A 52 -9.46 -4.38 12.39
C VAL A 52 -9.04 -4.94 11.03
N LEU A 53 -7.73 -4.90 10.70
CA LEU A 53 -7.24 -5.32 9.39
C LEU A 53 -6.95 -6.82 9.28
N GLY A 54 -6.86 -7.54 10.41
CA GLY A 54 -6.62 -8.99 10.43
C GLY A 54 -5.17 -9.39 10.14
N MET A 55 -4.22 -8.46 10.26
CA MET A 55 -2.79 -8.73 10.05
C MET A 55 -2.20 -9.43 11.28
N PRO A 56 -1.65 -10.66 11.16
CA PRO A 56 -1.06 -11.33 12.31
C PRO A 56 0.12 -10.57 12.89
N LEU A 57 0.15 -10.39 14.21
CA LEU A 57 1.32 -9.93 14.93
C LEU A 57 2.35 -11.08 15.00
N VAL A 58 3.48 -10.95 14.31
CA VAL A 58 4.44 -12.05 14.14
C VAL A 58 5.73 -11.88 14.94
N LYS A 59 6.04 -10.67 15.38
CA LYS A 59 7.22 -10.39 16.20
C LYS A 59 7.02 -9.18 17.10
N THR A 60 7.45 -9.29 18.35
CA THR A 60 7.48 -8.20 19.33
C THR A 60 8.88 -8.08 19.92
N LEU A 61 9.36 -6.86 20.11
CA LEU A 61 10.65 -6.56 20.74
C LEU A 61 10.48 -5.41 21.71
N GLU A 62 11.05 -5.58 22.90
CA GLU A 62 11.38 -4.47 23.79
C GLU A 62 12.77 -3.95 23.39
N LEU A 63 12.89 -2.65 23.19
CA LEU A 63 14.17 -2.03 22.86
C LEU A 63 15.04 -1.87 24.12
N PRO A 64 16.36 -1.96 24.00
CA PRO A 64 17.26 -1.86 25.14
C PRO A 64 17.07 -0.57 25.93
N SER A 65 17.29 -0.63 27.25
CA SER A 65 17.32 0.54 28.14
C SER A 65 16.02 1.37 28.15
N GLY A 66 14.88 0.75 27.84
CA GLY A 66 13.58 1.45 27.82
C GLY A 66 13.42 2.42 26.65
N MET A 67 14.18 2.23 25.58
CA MET A 67 14.08 3.08 24.37
C MET A 67 12.71 2.99 23.70
N GLY A 68 11.94 1.90 23.91
CA GLY A 68 10.63 1.71 23.32
C GLY A 68 10.37 0.28 22.89
N GLN A 69 9.51 0.12 21.89
CA GLN A 69 9.10 -1.17 21.34
C GLN A 69 9.28 -1.20 19.82
N HIS A 70 9.37 -2.41 19.24
CA HIS A 70 9.38 -2.63 17.79
C HIS A 70 8.61 -3.90 17.47
N PHE A 71 7.43 -3.75 16.87
CA PHE A 71 6.49 -4.83 16.58
C PHE A 71 6.29 -5.00 15.07
N PHE A 72 6.04 -6.25 14.63
CA PHE A 72 5.93 -6.61 13.21
C PHE A 72 4.61 -7.34 12.95
N PHE A 73 3.92 -6.91 11.92
CA PHE A 73 2.68 -7.50 11.41
C PHE A 73 2.94 -8.11 10.02
N ASP A 74 2.48 -9.34 9.81
CA ASP A 74 2.54 -9.99 8.50
C ASP A 74 1.50 -9.36 7.56
N ILE A 75 1.94 -8.92 6.36
CA ILE A 75 1.08 -8.36 5.33
C ILE A 75 0.93 -9.29 4.11
N GLY A 76 1.41 -10.52 4.23
CA GLY A 76 1.40 -11.53 3.18
C GLY A 76 2.73 -11.62 2.41
N ASN A 77 2.90 -12.70 1.68
CA ASN A 77 4.10 -13.01 0.87
C ASN A 77 5.43 -13.00 1.64
N GLY A 78 5.42 -13.01 2.97
CA GLY A 78 6.61 -12.90 3.82
C GLY A 78 7.10 -11.47 4.03
N ASP A 79 6.35 -10.48 3.60
CA ASP A 79 6.60 -9.06 3.84
C ASP A 79 5.93 -8.61 5.13
N CYS A 80 6.51 -7.63 5.83
CA CYS A 80 5.96 -7.11 7.08
C CYS A 80 5.77 -5.60 7.05
N LEU A 81 4.74 -5.15 7.80
CA LEU A 81 4.65 -3.80 8.29
C LEU A 81 5.13 -3.78 9.73
N ALA A 82 6.06 -2.89 10.07
CA ALA A 82 6.64 -2.82 11.39
C ALA A 82 6.40 -1.45 12.03
N PHE A 83 6.27 -1.42 13.35
CA PHE A 83 6.09 -0.19 14.08
C PHE A 83 7.09 -0.06 15.21
N PHE A 84 7.69 1.12 15.31
CA PHE A 84 8.37 1.58 16.50
C PHE A 84 7.42 2.39 17.36
N TRP A 85 7.49 2.19 18.66
CA TRP A 85 6.97 3.13 19.65
C TRP A 85 8.15 3.67 20.47
N PHE A 86 8.27 5.00 20.52
CA PHE A 86 9.27 5.69 21.32
C PHE A 86 8.57 6.61 22.31
N PRO A 87 8.93 6.59 23.61
CA PRO A 87 8.26 7.43 24.63
C PRO A 87 8.38 8.93 24.35
N ASN A 88 9.36 9.35 23.56
CA ASN A 88 9.63 10.76 23.24
C ASN A 88 9.60 11.03 21.74
N ALA A 89 8.83 10.27 20.96
CA ALA A 89 8.66 10.54 19.53
C ALA A 89 8.06 11.95 19.33
N PRO A 90 8.56 12.75 18.39
CA PRO A 90 7.96 14.04 18.08
C PRO A 90 6.54 13.87 17.52
N GLU A 91 5.69 14.88 17.78
CA GLU A 91 4.33 14.89 17.24
C GLU A 91 4.33 14.97 15.71
N PRO A 92 3.36 14.30 15.03
CA PRO A 92 3.21 14.41 13.59
C PRO A 92 2.76 15.82 13.19
N VAL A 93 3.15 16.23 11.98
CA VAL A 93 2.73 17.48 11.37
C VAL A 93 1.99 17.15 10.08
N GLU A 94 0.70 17.50 10.01
CA GLU A 94 -0.12 17.31 8.80
C GLU A 94 0.47 18.04 7.60
N GLY A 95 0.38 17.44 6.41
CA GLY A 95 0.99 17.95 5.18
C GLY A 95 2.52 17.82 5.15
N VAL A 96 3.14 17.35 6.23
CA VAL A 96 4.59 17.08 6.31
C VAL A 96 4.83 15.57 6.43
N VAL A 97 4.36 14.95 7.50
CA VAL A 97 4.55 13.52 7.77
C VAL A 97 3.41 12.68 7.21
N THR A 98 2.19 13.21 7.27
CA THR A 98 0.97 12.61 6.71
C THR A 98 0.27 13.61 5.80
N ALA A 99 -0.41 13.13 4.75
CA ALA A 99 -1.24 13.97 3.91
C ALA A 99 -2.37 14.64 4.71
N ALA A 100 -2.70 15.90 4.43
CA ALA A 100 -3.76 16.64 5.13
C ALA A 100 -5.16 16.08 4.83
N ALA A 101 -5.37 15.55 3.63
CA ALA A 101 -6.66 14.99 3.19
C ALA A 101 -6.55 13.55 2.68
N LEU A 102 -7.69 12.86 2.57
CA LEU A 102 -7.79 11.65 1.76
C LEU A 102 -7.78 12.03 0.27
N PRO A 103 -7.25 11.17 -0.62
CA PRO A 103 -7.39 11.34 -2.05
C PRO A 103 -8.87 11.56 -2.44
N GLY A 104 -9.12 12.59 -3.25
CA GLY A 104 -10.47 13.05 -3.61
C GLY A 104 -11.08 14.10 -2.67
N ASP A 105 -10.57 14.29 -1.46
CA ASP A 105 -11.11 15.24 -0.46
C ASP A 105 -10.28 16.54 -0.36
N GLY A 106 -9.05 16.57 -0.90
CA GLY A 106 -8.19 17.76 -0.80
C GLY A 106 -6.71 17.49 -1.10
N ASP A 107 -5.84 18.26 -0.46
CA ASP A 107 -4.39 18.18 -0.69
C ASP A 107 -3.80 16.91 -0.09
N ILE A 108 -3.17 16.10 -0.95
CA ILE A 108 -2.48 14.86 -0.61
C ILE A 108 -0.96 15.01 -0.60
N THR A 109 -0.45 16.24 -0.74
CA THR A 109 0.99 16.50 -0.74
C THR A 109 1.60 16.20 0.63
N THR A 110 2.78 15.59 0.64
CA THR A 110 3.61 15.39 1.83
C THR A 110 5.02 15.91 1.57
N ALA A 111 5.83 16.02 2.60
CA ALA A 111 7.18 16.56 2.49
C ALA A 111 8.09 15.64 1.67
N ILE A 112 9.09 16.23 1.01
CA ILE A 112 10.14 15.48 0.31
C ILE A 112 10.80 14.51 1.30
N GLY A 113 10.87 13.22 0.91
CA GLY A 113 11.45 12.16 1.73
C GLY A 113 10.50 11.54 2.76
N SER A 114 9.28 12.08 2.95
CA SER A 114 8.25 11.40 3.76
C SER A 114 7.59 10.28 2.97
N MET A 115 6.95 9.36 3.68
CA MET A 115 6.10 8.35 3.08
C MET A 115 4.71 8.94 2.82
N ASN A 116 4.28 9.01 1.57
CA ASN A 116 2.96 9.53 1.24
C ASN A 116 1.85 8.57 1.68
N HIS A 117 1.94 7.30 1.29
CA HIS A 117 1.02 6.23 1.70
C HIS A 117 1.67 4.84 1.59
N VAL A 118 1.00 3.84 2.17
CA VAL A 118 1.31 2.42 1.98
C VAL A 118 0.16 1.79 1.22
N ALA A 119 0.43 1.17 0.07
CA ALA A 119 -0.54 0.42 -0.70
C ALA A 119 -0.36 -1.08 -0.46
N PHE A 120 -1.44 -1.76 -0.04
CA PHE A 120 -1.51 -3.20 0.06
C PHE A 120 -2.16 -3.77 -1.20
N ASP A 121 -1.48 -4.72 -1.83
CA ASP A 121 -1.98 -5.42 -3.01
C ASP A 121 -3.11 -6.36 -2.61
N VAL A 122 -4.26 -6.21 -3.25
CA VAL A 122 -5.43 -7.08 -3.02
C VAL A 122 -5.92 -7.64 -4.35
N ALA A 123 -6.44 -8.86 -4.31
CA ALA A 123 -7.03 -9.46 -5.49
C ALA A 123 -8.24 -8.65 -5.98
N PRO A 124 -8.37 -8.37 -7.30
CA PRO A 124 -9.45 -7.54 -7.84
C PRO A 124 -10.84 -8.03 -7.47
N GLU A 125 -11.05 -9.34 -7.38
CA GLU A 125 -12.32 -9.98 -7.01
C GLU A 125 -12.74 -9.72 -5.57
N HIS A 126 -11.80 -9.39 -4.68
CA HIS A 126 -12.07 -9.09 -3.27
C HIS A 126 -12.14 -7.59 -2.97
N PHE A 127 -11.83 -6.73 -3.94
CA PHE A 127 -11.70 -5.30 -3.72
C PHE A 127 -12.96 -4.66 -3.11
N ASP A 128 -14.13 -4.92 -3.72
CA ASP A 128 -15.40 -4.32 -3.27
C ASP A 128 -15.87 -4.94 -1.94
N GLU A 129 -15.62 -6.22 -1.71
CA GLU A 129 -15.85 -6.90 -0.42
C GLU A 129 -15.02 -6.26 0.70
N TYR A 130 -13.74 -6.01 0.46
CA TYR A 130 -12.84 -5.42 1.47
C TYR A 130 -13.20 -3.97 1.76
N ARG A 131 -13.66 -3.22 0.75
CA ARG A 131 -14.23 -1.89 0.97
C ARG A 131 -15.40 -1.94 1.95
N GLN A 132 -16.33 -2.86 1.74
CA GLN A 132 -17.50 -2.99 2.62
C GLN A 132 -17.08 -3.41 4.04
N LYS A 133 -16.13 -4.34 4.18
CA LYS A 133 -15.59 -4.75 5.49
C LYS A 133 -15.00 -3.57 6.28
N LEU A 134 -14.25 -2.67 5.63
CA LEU A 134 -13.71 -1.47 6.28
C LEU A 134 -14.84 -0.54 6.75
N ILE A 135 -15.85 -0.30 5.92
CA ILE A 135 -17.02 0.52 6.25
C ILE A 135 -17.80 -0.09 7.43
N ASP A 136 -18.05 -1.39 7.42
CA ASP A 136 -18.76 -2.11 8.50
C ASP A 136 -18.02 -2.04 9.83
N LYS A 137 -16.68 -1.94 9.80
CA LYS A 137 -15.83 -1.71 10.97
C LYS A 137 -15.71 -0.24 11.37
N GLY A 138 -16.46 0.67 10.73
CA GLY A 138 -16.49 2.10 11.03
C GLY A 138 -15.30 2.90 10.50
N ILE A 139 -14.51 2.32 9.61
CA ILE A 139 -13.38 3.00 8.97
C ILE A 139 -13.90 3.91 7.85
N ARG A 140 -13.51 5.18 7.88
CA ARG A 140 -13.77 6.12 6.78
C ARG A 140 -12.89 5.76 5.58
N VAL A 141 -13.52 5.43 4.46
CA VAL A 141 -12.85 5.06 3.20
C VAL A 141 -13.14 6.14 2.15
N SER A 142 -12.16 6.47 1.32
CA SER A 142 -12.34 7.37 0.16
C SER A 142 -13.34 6.80 -0.86
N PRO A 143 -13.80 7.60 -1.83
CA PRO A 143 -14.33 7.07 -3.07
C PRO A 143 -13.34 6.09 -3.72
N VAL A 144 -13.85 5.15 -4.53
CA VAL A 144 -13.00 4.30 -5.37
C VAL A 144 -12.40 5.15 -6.48
N MET A 145 -11.10 5.04 -6.67
CA MET A 145 -10.36 5.70 -7.73
C MET A 145 -9.90 4.66 -8.76
N ASN A 146 -10.41 4.77 -9.98
CA ASN A 146 -10.00 3.92 -11.11
C ASN A 146 -8.93 4.68 -11.89
N HIS A 147 -7.67 4.41 -11.59
CA HIS A 147 -6.54 5.12 -12.20
C HIS A 147 -6.31 4.69 -13.65
N ASP A 148 -6.25 5.68 -14.53
CA ASP A 148 -6.01 5.51 -15.97
C ASP A 148 -5.04 6.58 -16.51
N ASP A 149 -4.75 6.53 -17.80
CA ASP A 149 -3.84 7.48 -18.47
C ASP A 149 -4.58 8.73 -19.00
N SER A 150 -5.78 9.03 -18.52
CA SER A 150 -6.49 10.27 -18.86
C SER A 150 -5.85 11.50 -18.22
N GLU A 151 -6.23 12.69 -18.66
CA GLU A 151 -5.75 13.96 -18.10
C GLU A 151 -6.01 14.08 -16.59
N THR A 152 -7.14 13.57 -16.12
CA THR A 152 -7.51 13.53 -14.70
C THR A 152 -6.85 12.40 -13.92
N THR A 153 -6.21 11.45 -14.62
CA THR A 153 -5.59 10.24 -14.08
C THR A 153 -6.55 9.30 -13.32
N VAL A 154 -7.84 9.60 -13.33
CA VAL A 154 -8.88 8.82 -12.65
C VAL A 154 -10.17 8.87 -13.48
N SER A 155 -10.80 7.71 -13.66
CA SER A 155 -12.13 7.61 -14.27
C SER A 155 -13.19 7.20 -13.26
N GLU A 156 -14.43 7.64 -13.53
CA GLU A 156 -15.60 7.29 -12.72
C GLU A 156 -15.93 5.80 -12.80
N HIS A 157 -15.73 5.21 -13.99
CA HIS A 157 -16.09 3.83 -14.26
C HIS A 157 -14.88 2.98 -14.64
N LEU A 158 -14.94 1.70 -14.27
CA LEU A 158 -13.95 0.70 -14.68
C LEU A 158 -14.05 0.48 -16.21
N HIS A 159 -12.91 0.58 -16.89
CA HIS A 159 -12.77 0.30 -18.33
C HIS A 159 -11.38 -0.30 -18.63
N PRO A 160 -11.13 -0.84 -19.83
CA PRO A 160 -9.88 -1.55 -20.14
C PRO A 160 -8.59 -0.72 -19.98
N GLY A 161 -8.66 0.60 -19.98
CA GLY A 161 -7.53 1.51 -19.74
C GLY A 161 -7.18 1.72 -18.28
N VAL A 162 -8.07 1.36 -17.36
CA VAL A 162 -7.77 1.42 -15.92
C VAL A 162 -6.67 0.40 -15.62
N PHE A 163 -5.61 0.82 -14.92
CA PHE A 163 -4.49 -0.07 -14.58
C PHE A 163 -4.48 -0.48 -13.11
N VAL A 164 -5.05 0.34 -12.20
CA VAL A 164 -5.22 0.01 -10.79
C VAL A 164 -6.47 0.67 -10.23
N ARG A 165 -7.20 -0.06 -9.39
CA ARG A 165 -8.30 0.45 -8.57
C ARG A 165 -7.78 0.67 -7.16
N SER A 166 -8.09 1.81 -6.58
CA SER A 166 -7.60 2.22 -5.26
C SER A 166 -8.72 2.69 -4.36
N MET A 167 -8.57 2.44 -3.06
CA MET A 167 -9.33 3.09 -2.00
C MET A 167 -8.41 3.41 -0.84
N TYR A 168 -8.64 4.54 -0.20
CA TYR A 168 -7.74 5.08 0.82
C TYR A 168 -8.47 5.21 2.16
N PHE A 169 -7.73 5.00 3.24
CA PHE A 169 -8.20 5.15 4.62
C PHE A 169 -7.00 5.48 5.52
N ARG A 170 -7.26 5.80 6.78
CA ARG A 170 -6.21 6.15 7.73
C ARG A 170 -6.14 5.15 8.87
N ASP A 171 -4.92 4.95 9.36
CA ASP A 171 -4.67 4.31 10.64
C ASP A 171 -4.93 5.27 11.83
N PRO A 172 -4.83 4.82 13.10
CA PRO A 172 -5.06 5.67 14.27
C PRO A 172 -4.13 6.88 14.41
N ASP A 173 -2.95 6.86 13.77
CA ASP A 173 -1.97 7.94 13.81
C ASP A 173 -2.04 8.86 12.58
N GLY A 174 -3.00 8.59 11.66
CA GLY A 174 -3.21 9.36 10.44
C GLY A 174 -2.37 8.90 9.26
N THR A 175 -1.63 7.81 9.37
CA THR A 175 -0.92 7.20 8.24
C THR A 175 -1.91 6.89 7.12
N LEU A 176 -1.62 7.36 5.91
CA LEU A 176 -2.46 7.06 4.76
C LEU A 176 -2.18 5.64 4.25
N LEU A 177 -3.21 4.82 4.26
CA LEU A 177 -3.21 3.45 3.77
C LEU A 177 -4.07 3.33 2.52
N GLU A 178 -3.71 2.40 1.66
CA GLU A 178 -4.42 2.11 0.42
C GLU A 178 -4.65 0.60 0.29
N LEU A 179 -5.82 0.18 -0.16
CA LEU A 179 -5.99 -1.11 -0.82
C LEU A 179 -5.99 -0.88 -2.32
N ALA A 180 -5.06 -1.54 -3.01
CA ALA A 180 -4.83 -1.39 -4.44
C ALA A 180 -5.01 -2.73 -5.16
N ALA A 181 -5.81 -2.73 -6.22
CA ALA A 181 -6.04 -3.91 -7.05
C ALA A 181 -5.60 -3.62 -8.50
N TRP A 182 -4.58 -4.31 -8.97
CA TRP A 182 -4.19 -4.25 -10.37
C TRP A 182 -5.30 -4.82 -11.25
N THR A 183 -5.64 -4.12 -12.33
CA THR A 183 -6.72 -4.52 -13.26
C THR A 183 -6.17 -4.97 -14.61
N ARG A 184 -4.90 -4.71 -14.87
CA ARG A 184 -4.16 -5.19 -16.06
C ARG A 184 -2.66 -5.25 -15.79
N ASN A 185 -1.95 -5.96 -16.63
CA ASN A 185 -0.49 -5.94 -16.64
C ASN A 185 0.05 -4.58 -17.12
N LEU A 186 1.15 -4.15 -16.52
CA LEU A 186 1.93 -3.02 -16.99
C LEU A 186 3.05 -3.49 -17.91
N GLY A 187 3.34 -2.72 -18.96
CA GLY A 187 4.37 -3.00 -19.95
C GLY A 187 5.15 -1.76 -20.38
N ALA A 188 6.00 -1.88 -21.38
CA ALA A 188 6.84 -0.78 -21.86
C ALA A 188 6.03 0.46 -22.32
N ALA A 189 4.81 0.26 -22.83
CA ALA A 189 3.94 1.36 -23.25
C ALA A 189 3.41 2.22 -22.09
N ASP A 190 3.44 1.70 -20.87
CA ASP A 190 3.02 2.44 -19.67
C ASP A 190 4.10 3.42 -19.19
N VAL A 191 5.33 3.34 -19.74
CA VAL A 191 6.44 4.24 -19.42
C VAL A 191 6.53 5.30 -20.52
N SER A 192 5.65 6.32 -20.48
CA SER A 192 5.48 7.30 -21.56
C SER A 192 5.86 8.72 -21.21
N HIS A 193 6.08 9.04 -19.93
CA HIS A 193 6.34 10.40 -19.47
C HIS A 193 7.77 10.57 -18.95
N GLY A 194 8.49 11.56 -19.50
CA GLY A 194 9.82 11.93 -19.01
C GLY A 194 9.77 12.50 -17.58
N PRO A 195 10.74 12.14 -16.70
CA PRO A 195 10.77 12.62 -15.32
C PRO A 195 11.04 14.13 -15.24
N ALA A 196 10.47 14.76 -14.21
CA ALA A 196 10.73 16.18 -13.92
C ALA A 196 12.02 16.35 -13.12
N THR A 197 12.80 17.38 -13.45
CA THR A 197 13.89 17.87 -12.61
C THR A 197 13.34 18.63 -11.39
N ALA A 198 14.23 19.03 -10.46
CA ALA A 198 13.87 19.88 -9.32
C ALA A 198 13.27 21.25 -9.73
N THR A 199 13.53 21.71 -10.95
CA THR A 199 12.99 22.96 -11.51
C THR A 199 11.74 22.75 -12.35
N GLY A 200 11.25 21.51 -12.47
CA GLY A 200 10.05 21.15 -13.24
C GLY A 200 10.28 20.88 -14.72
N GLU A 201 11.52 21.01 -15.21
CA GLU A 201 11.88 20.65 -16.58
C GLU A 201 11.72 19.14 -16.81
N ARG A 202 11.17 18.72 -17.95
CA ARG A 202 11.05 17.32 -18.34
C ARG A 202 12.28 16.86 -19.11
N VAL A 203 12.88 15.76 -18.68
CA VAL A 203 13.99 15.11 -19.39
C VAL A 203 13.48 13.91 -20.19
N ALA A 204 14.15 13.59 -21.29
CA ALA A 204 13.80 12.42 -22.08
C ALA A 204 14.00 11.12 -21.27
N LEU A 205 13.17 10.11 -21.57
CA LEU A 205 13.42 8.76 -21.11
C LEU A 205 14.64 8.19 -21.87
N SER A 206 15.55 7.58 -21.15
CA SER A 206 16.75 6.90 -21.69
C SER A 206 16.44 5.45 -22.09
#